data_090d68eaa1efb795ef11af823d9ff134
#
_entry.id   090d68eaa1efb795ef11af823d9ff134
#
_cell.length_a   1.000
_cell.length_b   1.000
_cell.length_c   1.000
_cell.angle_alpha   90.00
_cell.angle_beta   90.00
_cell.angle_gamma   90.00
#
_symmetry.space_group_name_H-M   'P 1'
#
loop_
_entity.id
_entity.type
_entity.pdbx_description
1 polymer ?
#
loop_
_entity_poly.entity_id
_entity_poly.type
_entity_poly.pdbx_seq_one_letter_code
_entity_poly.pdbx_strand_id
1 'polypeptide(L)'
;MKFSVESTPILKGKVALVTGGNIGLGYETVRAIASRGAHVVLAARNEKKGRKAVEALIKENPSASIEYLQLDLASLESIKKAAEEFNKKHEVLDILVNNAGIMAMPEMKTEDGFESQFGVNH
;
A
#
# COMPACT_ATOMS: atom_id res chain seq x y z
N MET A 1 8.10 15.25 -2.49
CA MET A 1 6.92 15.50 -3.31
C MET A 1 5.79 16.00 -2.45
N LYS A 2 5.13 17.01 -2.91
CA LYS A 2 3.97 17.51 -2.20
C LYS A 2 2.72 16.80 -2.71
N PHE A 3 1.98 16.23 -1.81
CA PHE A 3 0.78 15.50 -2.16
C PHE A 3 -0.44 16.30 -1.77
N SER A 4 -1.27 16.64 -2.74
CA SER A 4 -2.48 17.40 -2.49
C SER A 4 -3.68 16.63 -3.03
N VAL A 5 -4.65 16.39 -2.17
CA VAL A 5 -5.83 15.64 -2.56
C VAL A 5 -6.58 16.35 -3.69
N GLU A 6 -6.67 17.67 -3.60
CA GLU A 6 -7.42 18.42 -4.61
C GLU A 6 -6.79 18.38 -5.98
N SER A 7 -5.46 18.30 -6.03
CA SER A 7 -4.77 18.29 -7.32
C SER A 7 -4.41 16.88 -7.78
N THR A 8 -4.68 15.86 -6.95
CA THR A 8 -4.39 14.49 -7.29
C THR A 8 -5.45 13.94 -8.22
N PRO A 9 -5.08 13.26 -9.29
CA PRO A 9 -6.08 12.67 -10.18
C PRO A 9 -6.87 11.59 -9.46
N ILE A 10 -8.02 11.28 -10.02
CA ILE A 10 -8.83 10.19 -9.50
C ILE A 10 -8.12 8.89 -9.81
N LEU A 11 -8.04 8.02 -8.82
CA LEU A 11 -7.29 6.77 -8.92
C LEU A 11 -8.19 5.54 -8.96
N LYS A 12 -9.41 5.74 -9.36
CA LYS A 12 -10.38 4.64 -9.42
C LYS A 12 -9.87 3.52 -10.31
N GLY A 13 -9.97 2.30 -9.80
CA GLY A 13 -9.49 1.14 -10.55
C GLY A 13 -8.02 0.84 -10.38
N LYS A 14 -7.30 1.70 -9.68
CA LYS A 14 -5.89 1.46 -9.42
C LYS A 14 -5.70 0.71 -8.10
N VAL A 15 -4.62 -0.05 -8.02
CA VAL A 15 -4.27 -0.79 -6.80
C VAL A 15 -2.96 -0.26 -6.26
N ALA A 16 -2.97 0.15 -5.02
CA ALA A 16 -1.79 0.70 -4.35
C ALA A 16 -1.38 -0.18 -3.19
N LEU A 17 -0.08 -0.33 -2.99
CA LEU A 17 0.46 -1.01 -1.82
C LEU A 17 1.29 0.00 -1.04
N VAL A 18 0.98 0.15 0.24
CA VAL A 18 1.71 1.06 1.12
C VAL A 18 2.31 0.26 2.26
N THR A 19 3.64 0.23 2.34
CA THR A 19 4.31 -0.46 3.44
C THR A 19 4.43 0.49 4.63
N GLY A 20 4.31 -0.07 5.84
CA GLY A 20 4.33 0.76 7.04
C GLY A 20 3.15 1.70 7.12
N GLY A 21 2.01 1.28 6.56
CA GLY A 21 0.84 2.15 6.46
C GLY A 21 0.04 2.33 7.75
N ASN A 22 0.46 1.68 8.81
CA ASN A 22 -0.31 1.69 10.05
C ASN A 22 -0.01 2.89 10.94
N ILE A 23 1.06 3.63 10.70
CA ILE A 23 1.41 4.78 11.53
C ILE A 23 2.00 5.91 10.69
N GLY A 24 1.91 7.12 11.24
CA GLY A 24 2.61 8.29 10.72
C GLY A 24 2.30 8.60 9.29
N LEU A 25 3.34 8.90 8.53
CA LEU A 25 3.19 9.29 7.13
C LEU A 25 2.56 8.21 6.28
N GLY A 26 2.87 6.94 6.60
CA GLY A 26 2.26 5.83 5.86
C GLY A 26 0.74 5.81 6.03
N TYR A 27 0.27 6.06 7.24
CA TYR A 27 -1.16 6.10 7.52
C TYR A 27 -1.84 7.23 6.72
N GLU A 28 -1.20 8.41 6.72
CA GLU A 28 -1.73 9.54 5.96
C GLU A 28 -1.72 9.27 4.46
N THR A 29 -0.70 8.59 3.99
CA THR A 29 -0.60 8.22 2.58
C THR A 29 -1.75 7.29 2.19
N VAL A 30 -2.04 6.30 3.01
CA VAL A 30 -3.16 5.40 2.75
C VAL A 30 -4.45 6.18 2.68
N ARG A 31 -4.66 7.08 3.65
CA ARG A 31 -5.86 7.90 3.67
C ARG A 31 -6.02 8.71 2.38
N ALA A 32 -4.95 9.35 1.97
CA ALA A 32 -4.99 10.23 0.80
C ALA A 32 -5.26 9.43 -0.48
N ILE A 33 -4.56 8.33 -0.67
CA ILE A 33 -4.70 7.54 -1.88
C ILE A 33 -6.09 6.90 -1.94
N ALA A 34 -6.56 6.38 -0.81
CA ALA A 34 -7.88 5.77 -0.77
C ALA A 34 -8.97 6.80 -1.04
N SER A 35 -8.78 8.04 -0.62
CA SER A 35 -9.77 9.09 -0.85
C SER A 35 -9.88 9.43 -2.34
N ARG A 36 -8.88 9.06 -3.14
CA ARG A 36 -8.93 9.28 -4.58
C ARG A 36 -9.51 8.08 -5.34
N GLY A 37 -9.95 7.07 -4.63
CA GLY A 37 -10.66 5.95 -5.23
C GLY A 37 -9.84 4.69 -5.47
N ALA A 38 -8.57 4.69 -5.16
CA ALA A 38 -7.75 3.51 -5.33
C ALA A 38 -8.11 2.45 -4.29
N HIS A 39 -7.89 1.20 -4.66
CA HIS A 39 -7.89 0.13 -3.68
C HIS A 39 -6.50 0.09 -3.03
N VAL A 40 -6.44 0.23 -1.73
CA VAL A 40 -5.16 0.33 -1.03
C VAL A 40 -4.93 -0.90 -0.18
N VAL A 41 -3.75 -1.51 -0.37
CA VAL A 41 -3.31 -2.60 0.47
C VAL A 41 -2.35 -2.01 1.50
N LEU A 42 -2.78 -2.00 2.75
CA LEU A 42 -1.97 -1.49 3.85
C LEU A 42 -1.14 -2.64 4.38
N ALA A 43 0.16 -2.59 4.14
CA ALA A 43 1.07 -3.66 4.53
C ALA A 43 1.84 -3.26 5.78
N ALA A 44 1.82 -4.13 6.80
CA ALA A 44 2.50 -3.84 8.04
C ALA A 44 2.86 -5.15 8.73
N ARG A 45 3.90 -5.09 9.57
CA ARG A 45 4.38 -6.27 10.27
C ARG A 45 3.43 -6.71 11.37
N ASN A 46 2.90 -5.77 12.13
CA ASN A 46 2.05 -6.09 13.27
C ASN A 46 0.60 -6.17 12.81
N GLU A 47 0.08 -7.39 12.78
CA GLU A 47 -1.27 -7.63 12.27
C GLU A 47 -2.33 -6.87 13.07
N LYS A 48 -2.21 -6.89 14.38
CA LYS A 48 -3.21 -6.25 15.23
C LYS A 48 -3.27 -4.74 14.98
N LYS A 49 -2.11 -4.11 14.94
CA LYS A 49 -2.05 -2.67 14.68
C LYS A 49 -2.45 -2.33 13.26
N GLY A 50 -2.05 -3.18 12.32
CA GLY A 50 -2.40 -2.95 10.91
C GLY A 50 -3.90 -3.03 10.68
N ARG A 51 -4.54 -4.04 11.26
CA ARG A 51 -5.98 -4.19 11.11
C ARG A 51 -6.74 -3.05 11.79
N LYS A 52 -6.23 -2.59 12.93
CA LYS A 52 -6.83 -1.44 13.60
C LYS A 52 -6.75 -0.19 12.75
N ALA A 53 -5.63 0.00 12.07
CA ALA A 53 -5.47 1.15 11.19
C ALA A 53 -6.46 1.08 10.03
N VAL A 54 -6.63 -0.09 9.43
CA VAL A 54 -7.59 -0.27 8.35
C VAL A 54 -9.00 0.04 8.85
N GLU A 55 -9.36 -0.47 10.01
CA GLU A 55 -10.69 -0.22 10.57
C GLU A 55 -10.93 1.27 10.80
N ALA A 56 -9.93 1.95 11.35
CA ALA A 56 -10.05 3.37 11.63
C ALA A 56 -10.24 4.18 10.34
N LEU A 57 -9.48 3.81 9.30
CA LEU A 57 -9.59 4.50 8.02
C LEU A 57 -10.93 4.27 7.36
N ILE A 58 -11.44 3.05 7.42
CA ILE A 58 -12.74 2.74 6.83
C ILE A 58 -13.86 3.41 7.63
N LYS A 59 -13.71 3.48 8.95
CA LYS A 59 -14.69 4.16 9.78
C LYS A 59 -14.74 5.65 9.44
N GLU A 60 -13.59 6.23 9.17
CA GLU A 60 -13.50 7.63 8.79
C GLU A 60 -14.10 7.87 7.41
N ASN A 61 -13.90 6.93 6.49
CA ASN A 61 -14.38 7.04 5.12
C ASN A 61 -14.95 5.68 4.69
N PRO A 62 -16.25 5.44 4.92
CA PRO A 62 -16.83 4.13 4.63
C PRO A 62 -16.80 3.72 3.17
N SER A 63 -16.59 4.65 2.25
CA SER A 63 -16.47 4.30 0.84
C SER A 63 -15.05 3.91 0.45
N ALA A 64 -14.10 4.01 1.35
CA ALA A 64 -12.72 3.65 1.06
C ALA A 64 -12.57 2.15 0.87
N SER A 65 -11.70 1.76 -0.06
CA SER A 65 -11.39 0.36 -0.32
C SER A 65 -9.99 0.09 0.19
N ILE A 66 -9.90 -0.53 1.36
CA ILE A 66 -8.62 -0.76 2.02
C ILE A 66 -8.60 -2.16 2.58
N GLU A 67 -7.48 -2.86 2.39
CA GLU A 67 -7.29 -4.17 2.99
C GLU A 67 -5.95 -4.25 3.68
N TYR A 68 -5.81 -5.19 4.60
CA TYR A 68 -4.57 -5.40 5.32
C TYR A 68 -3.78 -6.55 4.70
N LEU A 69 -2.47 -6.41 4.63
CA LEU A 69 -1.57 -7.47 4.22
C LEU A 69 -0.43 -7.54 5.21
N GLN A 70 -0.20 -8.71 5.79
CA GLN A 70 0.90 -8.86 6.72
C GLN A 70 2.22 -8.91 5.97
N LEU A 71 3.17 -8.07 6.38
CA LEU A 71 4.45 -7.98 5.70
C LEU A 71 5.53 -7.56 6.69
N ASP A 72 6.49 -8.46 6.90
CA ASP A 72 7.66 -8.18 7.70
C ASP A 72 8.86 -8.08 6.77
N LEU A 73 9.37 -6.87 6.58
CA LEU A 73 10.45 -6.63 5.64
C LEU A 73 11.78 -7.22 6.10
N ALA A 74 11.89 -7.64 7.35
CA ALA A 74 13.08 -8.30 7.85
C ALA A 74 13.11 -9.79 7.52
N SER A 75 12.03 -10.30 6.94
CA SER A 75 11.89 -11.73 6.67
C SER A 75 11.64 -11.98 5.20
N LEU A 76 12.56 -12.65 4.52
CA LEU A 76 12.36 -13.02 3.12
C LEU A 76 11.14 -13.90 2.93
N GLU A 77 10.90 -14.77 3.89
CA GLU A 77 9.75 -15.66 3.83
C GLU A 77 8.45 -14.85 3.89
N SER A 78 8.41 -13.85 4.76
CA SER A 78 7.24 -13.00 4.86
C SER A 78 7.01 -12.22 3.57
N ILE A 79 8.08 -11.73 2.96
CA ILE A 79 7.99 -10.99 1.70
C ILE A 79 7.44 -11.89 0.61
N LYS A 80 7.93 -13.11 0.50
CA LYS A 80 7.44 -14.05 -0.51
C LYS A 80 5.97 -14.38 -0.29
N LYS A 81 5.60 -14.60 0.96
CA LYS A 81 4.24 -14.95 1.29
C LYS A 81 3.30 -13.79 0.98
N ALA A 82 3.72 -12.58 1.31
CA ALA A 82 2.91 -11.40 1.01
C ALA A 82 2.74 -11.23 -0.49
N ALA A 83 3.81 -11.45 -1.25
CA ALA A 83 3.73 -11.34 -2.70
C ALA A 83 2.76 -12.36 -3.27
N GLU A 84 2.81 -13.59 -2.77
CA GLU A 84 1.88 -14.63 -3.21
C GLU A 84 0.44 -14.26 -2.91
N GLU A 85 0.18 -13.77 -1.70
CA GLU A 85 -1.17 -13.38 -1.34
C GLU A 85 -1.65 -12.23 -2.20
N PHE A 86 -0.78 -11.26 -2.44
CA PHE A 86 -1.14 -10.13 -3.30
C PHE A 86 -1.49 -10.61 -4.70
N ASN A 87 -0.64 -11.49 -5.26
CA ASN A 87 -0.83 -11.96 -6.62
C ASN A 87 -2.08 -12.81 -6.80
N LYS A 88 -2.55 -13.43 -5.74
CA LYS A 88 -3.80 -14.18 -5.80
C LYS A 88 -5.01 -13.29 -5.93
N LYS A 89 -4.93 -12.09 -5.38
CA LYS A 89 -6.08 -11.18 -5.35
C LYS A 89 -6.02 -10.12 -6.43
N HIS A 90 -4.82 -9.77 -6.87
CA HIS A 90 -4.64 -8.64 -7.77
C HIS A 90 -3.71 -9.01 -8.91
N GLU A 91 -4.07 -8.60 -10.12
CA GLU A 91 -3.24 -8.89 -11.29
C GLU A 91 -2.16 -7.83 -11.48
N VAL A 92 -2.40 -6.64 -11.00
CA VAL A 92 -1.52 -5.49 -11.25
C VAL A 92 -1.34 -4.68 -9.99
N LEU A 93 -0.13 -4.22 -9.76
CA LEU A 93 0.18 -3.24 -8.73
C LEU A 93 0.53 -1.94 -9.44
N ASP A 94 -0.32 -0.93 -9.29
CA ASP A 94 -0.14 0.35 -9.98
C ASP A 94 0.74 1.32 -9.23
N ILE A 95 0.68 1.30 -7.89
CA ILE A 95 1.38 2.27 -7.07
C ILE A 95 2.01 1.54 -5.89
N LEU A 96 3.30 1.76 -5.70
CA LEU A 96 4.00 1.24 -4.52
C LEU A 96 4.59 2.39 -3.72
N VAL A 97 4.17 2.49 -2.47
CA VAL A 97 4.74 3.48 -1.55
C VAL A 97 5.46 2.73 -0.44
N ASN A 98 6.77 2.86 -0.41
CA ASN A 98 7.59 2.15 0.56
C ASN A 98 8.02 3.10 1.68
N ASN A 99 7.30 3.08 2.78
CA ASN A 99 7.61 3.93 3.94
C ASN A 99 8.56 3.27 4.92
N ALA A 100 8.84 1.99 4.73
CA ALA A 100 9.67 1.25 5.68
C ALA A 100 11.10 1.08 5.19
N GLY A 101 11.46 1.72 4.08
CA GLY A 101 12.78 1.61 3.52
C GLY A 101 12.75 0.91 2.17
N ILE A 102 13.92 0.75 1.58
CA ILE A 102 14.03 0.14 0.27
C ILE A 102 13.82 -1.36 0.38
N MET A 103 13.00 -1.89 -0.49
CA MET A 103 12.78 -3.33 -0.53
C MET A 103 12.51 -3.74 -1.97
N ALA A 104 12.77 -4.99 -2.28
CA ALA A 104 12.46 -5.57 -3.57
C ALA A 104 11.19 -6.39 -3.44
N MET A 105 10.30 -6.25 -4.41
CA MET A 105 9.06 -7.01 -4.47
C MET A 105 9.01 -7.76 -5.79
N PRO A 106 9.97 -8.65 -6.02
CA PRO A 106 10.15 -9.21 -7.37
C PRO A 106 8.99 -10.07 -7.84
N GLU A 107 8.20 -10.58 -6.94
CA GLU A 107 7.10 -11.45 -7.32
C GLU A 107 5.76 -10.74 -7.41
N MET A 108 5.75 -9.45 -7.16
CA MET A 108 4.54 -8.65 -7.32
C MET A 108 4.34 -8.31 -8.78
N LYS A 109 3.11 -8.44 -9.25
CA LYS A 109 2.80 -8.11 -10.64
C LYS A 109 2.56 -6.63 -10.73
N THR A 110 3.34 -5.96 -11.55
CA THR A 110 3.21 -4.53 -11.71
C THR A 110 3.05 -4.20 -13.19
N GLU A 111 2.45 -3.06 -13.46
CA GLU A 111 2.58 -2.47 -14.76
C GLU A 111 3.99 -1.94 -14.88
N ASP A 112 4.35 -1.37 -15.99
CA ASP A 112 5.70 -0.87 -16.19
C ASP A 112 6.06 0.14 -15.10
N GLY A 113 7.33 0.43 -14.97
CA GLY A 113 7.79 1.48 -14.09
C GLY A 113 7.90 1.11 -12.63
N PHE A 114 7.77 -0.15 -12.31
CA PHE A 114 7.87 -0.56 -10.92
C PHE A 114 9.17 -0.11 -10.28
N GLU A 115 10.27 -0.31 -10.97
CA GLU A 115 11.58 0.02 -10.42
C GLU A 115 11.73 1.50 -10.18
N SER A 116 11.21 2.31 -11.09
CA SER A 116 11.34 3.74 -10.92
C SER A 116 10.50 4.25 -9.76
N GLN A 117 9.33 3.69 -9.56
CA GLN A 117 8.52 4.07 -8.41
C GLN A 117 9.20 3.67 -7.13
N PHE A 118 9.76 2.50 -7.12
CA PHE A 118 10.46 2.01 -5.96
C PHE A 118 11.65 2.92 -5.63
N GLY A 119 12.37 3.34 -6.63
CA GLY A 119 13.53 4.15 -6.43
C GLY A 119 13.26 5.54 -5.90
N VAL A 120 12.06 6.06 -6.04
CA VAL A 120 11.77 7.42 -5.56
C VAL A 120 11.16 7.42 -4.16
N ASN A 121 10.94 6.28 -3.58
CA ASN A 121 10.33 6.20 -2.27
C ASN A 121 11.39 6.24 -1.17
N HIS A 122 11.97 7.35 -0.98
CA HIS A 122 12.90 7.49 0.13
C HIS A 122 13.09 8.94 0.51
#